data_7de2dc7b47a7497bad7b9bd72953bbff
#
_entry.id   7de2dc7b47a7497bad7b9bd72953bbff
#
_cell.length_a   1.000
_cell.length_b   1.000
_cell.length_c   1.000
_cell.angle_alpha   90.00
_cell.angle_beta   90.00
_cell.angle_gamma   90.00
#
_symmetry.space_group_name_H-M   'P 1'
#
loop_
_entity.id
_entity.type
_entity.pdbx_description
1 polymer ?
#
loop_
_entity_poly.entity_id
_entity_poly.type
_entity_poly.pdbx_seq_one_letter_code
_entity_poly.pdbx_strand_id
1 'polypeptide(L)'
;TYVVAEDFAIKVPDNADITKVAPLLCAGITSYSPIMQAGVKKGDKVGVAGFGGLGHMGVQYAVSLGAEVTVFDITEEKREDALRMGAVRYVNVNNPEDMKGLDKTFDFILSTIPAKYEPVMYLKMLKLDGQLGIVGLPAFRNMPTLSVAELVMPGARRKVFGSQIGGIKETQEMLDYSVANNIYPEVEIIKADGAEIDKAYQNVLDGKVKFRYVIDMKTMK
;
A
#
# COMPACT_ATOMS: atom_id res chain seq x y z
N THR A 1 26.51 -16.79 2.72
CA THR A 1 25.76 -17.94 2.15
C THR A 1 24.74 -18.41 3.17
N TYR A 2 23.53 -18.63 2.73
CA TYR A 2 22.43 -19.13 3.57
C TYR A 2 21.84 -20.39 2.91
N VAL A 3 21.37 -21.32 3.72
CA VAL A 3 20.71 -22.55 3.24
C VAL A 3 19.23 -22.45 3.52
N VAL A 4 18.42 -22.56 2.49
CA VAL A 4 16.95 -22.47 2.58
C VAL A 4 16.35 -23.57 1.69
N ALA A 5 15.15 -24.05 2.04
CA ALA A 5 14.43 -24.96 1.16
C ALA A 5 14.04 -24.23 -0.14
N GLU A 6 14.16 -24.92 -1.26
CA GLU A 6 13.94 -24.35 -2.60
C GLU A 6 12.55 -23.69 -2.74
N ASP A 7 11.53 -24.29 -2.13
CA ASP A 7 10.15 -23.78 -2.14
C ASP A 7 9.98 -22.39 -1.52
N PHE A 8 10.97 -21.92 -0.75
CA PHE A 8 10.99 -20.59 -0.15
C PHE A 8 11.96 -19.62 -0.82
N ALA A 9 12.62 -20.06 -1.90
CA ALA A 9 13.55 -19.22 -2.65
C ALA A 9 12.81 -18.40 -3.70
N ILE A 10 13.08 -17.09 -3.72
CA ILE A 10 12.60 -16.15 -4.71
C ILE A 10 13.80 -15.63 -5.49
N LYS A 11 13.76 -15.72 -6.81
CA LYS A 11 14.85 -15.24 -7.65
C LYS A 11 14.74 -13.73 -7.84
N VAL A 12 15.76 -13.00 -7.43
CA VAL A 12 15.88 -11.57 -7.75
C VAL A 12 16.34 -11.44 -9.20
N PRO A 13 15.62 -10.69 -10.07
CA PRO A 13 16.07 -10.45 -11.45
C PRO A 13 17.44 -9.78 -11.50
N ASP A 14 18.27 -10.16 -12.47
CA ASP A 14 19.67 -9.70 -12.58
C ASP A 14 19.78 -8.17 -12.78
N ASN A 15 18.76 -7.54 -13.38
CA ASN A 15 18.67 -6.10 -13.61
C ASN A 15 17.96 -5.33 -12.48
N ALA A 16 17.66 -5.98 -11.37
CA ALA A 16 16.99 -5.32 -10.25
C ALA A 16 17.90 -4.33 -9.51
N ASP A 17 17.33 -3.21 -9.07
CA ASP A 17 18.02 -2.31 -8.12
C ASP A 17 18.07 -2.95 -6.74
N ILE A 18 19.20 -3.62 -6.45
CA ILE A 18 19.39 -4.38 -5.22
C ILE A 18 19.25 -3.51 -3.95
N THR A 19 19.40 -2.20 -4.06
CA THR A 19 19.27 -1.27 -2.92
C THR A 19 17.79 -1.04 -2.55
N LYS A 20 16.86 -1.41 -3.43
CA LYS A 20 15.41 -1.17 -3.27
C LYS A 20 14.55 -2.44 -3.28
N VAL A 21 15.15 -3.60 -3.56
CA VAL A 21 14.41 -4.88 -3.68
C VAL A 21 13.85 -5.37 -2.36
N ALA A 22 14.61 -5.28 -1.27
CA ALA A 22 14.22 -5.89 0.00
C ALA A 22 12.81 -5.50 0.48
N PRO A 23 12.39 -4.22 0.45
CA PRO A 23 11.04 -3.86 0.86
C PRO A 23 9.93 -4.34 -0.08
N LEU A 24 10.24 -4.72 -1.33
CA LEU A 24 9.24 -5.30 -2.25
C LEU A 24 8.68 -6.61 -1.70
N LEU A 25 9.50 -7.40 -1.02
CA LEU A 25 9.11 -8.70 -0.43
C LEU A 25 8.16 -8.56 0.78
N CYS A 26 7.84 -7.34 1.19
CA CYS A 26 6.83 -7.03 2.20
C CYS A 26 5.84 -6.00 1.66
N ALA A 27 6.26 -4.73 1.51
CA ALA A 27 5.37 -3.66 1.08
C ALA A 27 4.90 -3.82 -0.38
N GLY A 28 5.76 -4.36 -1.24
CA GLY A 28 5.40 -4.63 -2.63
C GLY A 28 4.28 -5.67 -2.72
N ILE A 29 4.54 -6.88 -2.25
CA ILE A 29 3.56 -7.97 -2.36
C ILE A 29 2.26 -7.68 -1.59
N THR A 30 2.33 -7.07 -0.41
CA THR A 30 1.14 -6.73 0.39
C THR A 30 0.22 -5.74 -0.33
N SER A 31 0.77 -4.85 -1.15
CA SER A 31 -0.01 -3.88 -1.93
C SER A 31 -0.40 -4.41 -3.31
N TYR A 32 0.45 -5.22 -3.94
CA TYR A 32 0.22 -5.82 -5.26
C TYR A 32 -0.90 -6.86 -5.24
N SER A 33 -0.82 -7.83 -4.32
CA SER A 33 -1.75 -8.96 -4.24
C SER A 33 -3.23 -8.53 -4.22
N PRO A 34 -3.70 -7.65 -3.31
CA PRO A 34 -5.11 -7.25 -3.28
C PRO A 34 -5.54 -6.44 -4.51
N ILE A 35 -4.64 -5.67 -5.14
CA ILE A 35 -4.92 -4.95 -6.38
C ILE A 35 -5.19 -5.94 -7.53
N MET A 36 -4.35 -6.97 -7.64
CA MET A 36 -4.53 -8.03 -8.64
C MET A 36 -5.77 -8.88 -8.35
N GLN A 37 -6.00 -9.24 -7.09
CA GLN A 37 -7.19 -9.98 -6.66
C GLN A 37 -8.49 -9.21 -6.94
N ALA A 38 -8.49 -7.89 -6.77
CA ALA A 38 -9.63 -7.04 -7.09
C ALA A 38 -9.89 -6.92 -8.59
N GLY A 39 -8.93 -7.31 -9.44
CA GLY A 39 -9.03 -7.20 -10.89
C GLY A 39 -8.90 -5.77 -11.40
N VAL A 40 -8.14 -4.94 -10.72
CA VAL A 40 -7.89 -3.54 -11.13
C VAL A 40 -7.30 -3.48 -12.53
N LYS A 41 -7.84 -2.60 -13.35
CA LYS A 41 -7.46 -2.44 -14.75
C LYS A 41 -7.51 -0.97 -15.17
N LYS A 42 -7.06 -0.70 -16.38
CA LYS A 42 -7.06 0.64 -16.98
C LYS A 42 -8.44 1.30 -16.94
N GLY A 43 -8.48 2.51 -16.43
CA GLY A 43 -9.68 3.34 -16.32
C GLY A 43 -10.50 3.11 -15.05
N ASP A 44 -10.16 2.12 -14.21
CA ASP A 44 -10.79 1.97 -12.91
C ASP A 44 -10.41 3.16 -12.00
N LYS A 45 -11.33 3.57 -11.15
CA LYS A 45 -11.08 4.56 -10.11
C LYS A 45 -10.69 3.84 -8.83
N VAL A 46 -9.45 4.03 -8.40
CA VAL A 46 -8.87 3.35 -7.25
C VAL A 46 -8.57 4.33 -6.14
N GLY A 47 -9.04 4.03 -4.94
CA GLY A 47 -8.68 4.73 -3.72
C GLY A 47 -7.53 4.02 -3.01
N VAL A 48 -6.56 4.76 -2.49
CA VAL A 48 -5.54 4.22 -1.57
C VAL A 48 -5.63 4.99 -0.25
N ALA A 49 -6.10 4.32 0.79
CA ALA A 49 -6.30 4.89 2.12
C ALA A 49 -5.08 4.60 3.02
N GLY A 50 -4.41 5.68 3.45
CA GLY A 50 -3.11 5.67 4.10
C GLY A 50 -1.97 5.71 3.08
N PHE A 51 -1.16 6.77 3.12
CA PHE A 51 -0.04 6.97 2.20
C PHE A 51 1.30 6.86 2.94
N GLY A 52 1.53 5.67 3.48
CA GLY A 52 2.78 5.28 4.14
C GLY A 52 3.53 4.22 3.34
N GLY A 53 4.29 3.38 4.07
CA GLY A 53 5.14 2.33 3.48
C GLY A 53 4.41 1.28 2.63
N LEU A 54 3.12 1.04 2.82
CA LEU A 54 2.29 0.20 1.96
C LEU A 54 1.59 1.04 0.88
N GLY A 55 0.99 2.16 1.28
CA GLY A 55 0.17 2.96 0.38
C GLY A 55 0.93 3.51 -0.82
N HIS A 56 2.20 3.97 -0.64
CA HIS A 56 2.98 4.47 -1.78
C HIS A 56 3.26 3.38 -2.83
N MET A 57 3.40 2.11 -2.42
CA MET A 57 3.48 0.99 -3.34
C MET A 57 2.13 0.71 -4.02
N GLY A 58 1.04 0.78 -3.24
CA GLY A 58 -0.32 0.63 -3.79
C GLY A 58 -0.64 1.66 -4.87
N VAL A 59 -0.22 2.92 -4.68
CA VAL A 59 -0.36 3.98 -5.70
C VAL A 59 0.41 3.61 -6.96
N GLN A 60 1.69 3.24 -6.84
CA GLN A 60 2.53 2.91 -8.00
C GLN A 60 1.98 1.72 -8.78
N TYR A 61 1.53 0.66 -8.12
CA TYR A 61 0.94 -0.50 -8.81
C TYR A 61 -0.38 -0.15 -9.50
N ALA A 62 -1.29 0.55 -8.83
CA ALA A 62 -2.56 0.93 -9.44
C ALA A 62 -2.36 1.87 -10.64
N VAL A 63 -1.44 2.84 -10.53
CA VAL A 63 -1.06 3.73 -11.64
C VAL A 63 -0.46 2.95 -12.80
N SER A 64 0.43 1.99 -12.55
CA SER A 64 1.05 1.18 -13.60
C SER A 64 0.06 0.32 -14.38
N LEU A 65 -1.06 -0.07 -13.75
CA LEU A 65 -2.18 -0.76 -14.40
C LEU A 65 -3.11 0.21 -15.17
N GLY A 66 -2.85 1.51 -15.14
CA GLY A 66 -3.62 2.54 -15.83
C GLY A 66 -4.88 2.98 -15.09
N ALA A 67 -4.97 2.75 -13.79
CA ALA A 67 -6.07 3.24 -12.97
C ALA A 67 -5.94 4.75 -12.65
N GLU A 68 -7.07 5.40 -12.40
CA GLU A 68 -7.14 6.77 -11.85
C GLU A 68 -7.08 6.69 -10.33
N VAL A 69 -5.92 7.03 -9.75
CA VAL A 69 -5.67 6.83 -8.33
C VAL A 69 -5.96 8.08 -7.50
N THR A 70 -6.77 7.93 -6.46
CA THR A 70 -6.98 8.93 -5.42
C THR A 70 -6.35 8.45 -4.11
N VAL A 71 -5.50 9.27 -3.51
CA VAL A 71 -4.87 9.00 -2.21
C VAL A 71 -5.68 9.64 -1.10
N PHE A 72 -5.88 8.93 0.00
CA PHE A 72 -6.48 9.42 1.25
C PHE A 72 -5.43 9.37 2.36
N ASP A 73 -5.18 10.48 3.02
CA ASP A 73 -4.32 10.52 4.21
C ASP A 73 -4.85 11.57 5.21
N ILE A 74 -4.27 11.62 6.39
CA ILE A 74 -4.65 12.53 7.48
C ILE A 74 -3.86 13.84 7.51
N THR A 75 -2.80 13.96 6.70
CA THR A 75 -1.90 15.12 6.65
C THR A 75 -1.79 15.69 5.24
N GLU A 76 -1.27 16.90 5.11
CA GLU A 76 -0.99 17.55 3.81
C GLU A 76 0.44 17.28 3.29
N GLU A 77 1.33 16.91 4.18
CA GLU A 77 2.79 16.83 3.92
C GLU A 77 3.18 15.90 2.77
N LYS A 78 2.34 14.91 2.49
CA LYS A 78 2.61 13.87 1.49
C LYS A 78 1.87 14.10 0.16
N ARG A 79 1.13 15.19 0.03
CA ARG A 79 0.33 15.49 -1.17
C ARG A 79 1.19 15.53 -2.44
N GLU A 80 2.30 16.25 -2.38
CA GLU A 80 3.21 16.39 -3.53
C GLU A 80 3.82 15.04 -3.93
N ASP A 81 4.22 14.21 -2.97
CA ASP A 81 4.76 12.89 -3.23
C ASP A 81 3.71 11.98 -3.91
N ALA A 82 2.46 12.00 -3.44
CA ALA A 82 1.38 11.22 -4.05
C ALA A 82 1.10 11.63 -5.50
N LEU A 83 1.03 12.91 -5.78
CA LEU A 83 0.83 13.44 -7.13
C LEU A 83 2.03 13.12 -8.04
N ARG A 84 3.25 13.24 -7.54
CA ARG A 84 4.47 12.87 -8.26
C ARG A 84 4.51 11.38 -8.62
N MET A 85 3.95 10.51 -7.78
CA MET A 85 3.82 9.06 -8.04
C MET A 85 2.67 8.73 -8.99
N GLY A 86 1.96 9.72 -9.52
CA GLY A 86 0.92 9.55 -10.52
C GLY A 86 -0.52 9.51 -9.99
N ALA A 87 -0.75 9.78 -8.70
CA ALA A 87 -2.11 9.97 -8.21
C ALA A 87 -2.75 11.21 -8.88
N VAL A 88 -4.00 11.08 -9.31
CA VAL A 88 -4.75 12.18 -9.93
C VAL A 88 -5.40 13.10 -8.89
N ARG A 89 -5.55 12.63 -7.67
CA ARG A 89 -6.14 13.38 -6.55
C ARG A 89 -5.55 12.93 -5.22
N TYR A 90 -5.37 13.90 -4.33
CA TYR A 90 -5.06 13.67 -2.92
C TYR A 90 -6.16 14.27 -2.06
N VAL A 91 -6.59 13.53 -1.06
CA VAL A 91 -7.69 13.88 -0.15
C VAL A 91 -7.14 13.85 1.28
N ASN A 92 -7.16 14.98 1.95
CA ASN A 92 -6.98 15.02 3.39
C ASN A 92 -8.32 14.69 4.05
N VAL A 93 -8.42 13.52 4.67
CA VAL A 93 -9.70 13.06 5.28
C VAL A 93 -10.17 13.92 6.46
N ASN A 94 -9.28 14.76 7.03
CA ASN A 94 -9.61 15.73 8.07
C ASN A 94 -10.17 17.03 7.49
N ASN A 95 -10.12 17.23 6.16
CA ASN A 95 -10.69 18.37 5.49
C ASN A 95 -12.04 18.03 4.86
N PRO A 96 -13.18 18.51 5.38
CA PRO A 96 -14.50 18.20 4.84
C PRO A 96 -14.70 18.61 3.38
N GLU A 97 -14.00 19.65 2.90
CA GLU A 97 -14.09 20.08 1.50
C GLU A 97 -13.46 19.07 0.57
N ASP A 98 -12.34 18.47 0.97
CA ASP A 98 -11.67 17.43 0.18
C ASP A 98 -12.54 16.15 0.03
N MET A 99 -13.40 15.90 1.02
CA MET A 99 -14.28 14.72 1.07
C MET A 99 -15.53 14.84 0.21
N LYS A 100 -15.84 16.02 -0.34
CA LYS A 100 -17.03 16.21 -1.15
C LYS A 100 -16.97 15.47 -2.48
N GLY A 101 -18.12 14.89 -2.88
CA GLY A 101 -18.30 14.26 -4.18
C GLY A 101 -17.60 12.91 -4.35
N LEU A 102 -17.27 12.22 -3.24
CA LEU A 102 -16.57 10.94 -3.28
C LEU A 102 -17.51 9.72 -3.19
N ASP A 103 -18.77 9.92 -2.85
CA ASP A 103 -19.74 8.82 -2.74
C ASP A 103 -19.91 8.10 -4.07
N LYS A 104 -19.94 6.76 -4.03
CA LYS A 104 -20.15 5.88 -5.18
C LYS A 104 -19.21 6.16 -6.36
N THR A 105 -17.95 6.48 -6.04
CA THR A 105 -16.93 6.91 -7.03
C THR A 105 -15.96 5.80 -7.40
N PHE A 106 -15.58 4.94 -6.44
CA PHE A 106 -14.45 4.02 -6.60
C PHE A 106 -14.90 2.60 -6.97
N ASP A 107 -14.14 1.97 -7.86
CA ASP A 107 -14.24 0.56 -8.21
C ASP A 107 -13.55 -0.30 -7.15
N PHE A 108 -12.42 0.17 -6.65
CA PHE A 108 -11.63 -0.48 -5.61
C PHE A 108 -11.04 0.54 -4.63
N ILE A 109 -10.99 0.21 -3.36
CA ILE A 109 -10.22 0.97 -2.36
C ILE A 109 -9.30 0.00 -1.62
N LEU A 110 -8.00 0.32 -1.59
CA LEU A 110 -7.00 -0.37 -0.79
C LEU A 110 -6.82 0.37 0.54
N SER A 111 -7.15 -0.25 1.66
CA SER A 111 -6.91 0.31 2.99
C SER A 111 -5.61 -0.24 3.59
N THR A 112 -4.63 0.64 3.77
CA THR A 112 -3.33 0.34 4.38
C THR A 112 -3.20 0.94 5.78
N ILE A 113 -4.30 1.41 6.37
CA ILE A 113 -4.33 2.19 7.61
C ILE A 113 -3.97 1.31 8.81
N PRO A 114 -2.88 1.60 9.55
CA PRO A 114 -2.45 0.81 10.70
C PRO A 114 -3.02 1.31 12.04
N ALA A 115 -4.01 2.18 11.99
CA ALA A 115 -4.60 2.84 13.15
C ALA A 115 -6.13 2.63 13.18
N LYS A 116 -6.78 3.07 14.26
CA LYS A 116 -8.24 3.06 14.34
C LYS A 116 -8.82 4.00 13.28
N TYR A 117 -9.79 3.51 12.50
CA TYR A 117 -10.52 4.29 11.50
C TYR A 117 -11.94 3.73 11.31
N GLU A 118 -12.76 4.41 10.53
CA GLU A 118 -14.14 4.03 10.21
C GLU A 118 -14.23 3.48 8.78
N PRO A 119 -14.21 2.16 8.57
CA PRO A 119 -14.28 1.56 7.22
C PRO A 119 -15.56 1.91 6.47
N VAL A 120 -16.64 2.20 7.18
CA VAL A 120 -17.93 2.62 6.61
C VAL A 120 -17.78 3.85 5.71
N MET A 121 -16.90 4.77 6.07
CA MET A 121 -16.60 5.95 5.26
C MET A 121 -16.14 5.54 3.85
N TYR A 122 -15.19 4.61 3.76
CA TYR A 122 -14.69 4.11 2.48
C TYR A 122 -15.71 3.25 1.74
N LEU A 123 -16.51 2.46 2.46
CA LEU A 123 -17.59 1.67 1.84
C LEU A 123 -18.59 2.56 1.11
N LYS A 124 -18.98 3.71 1.67
CA LYS A 124 -19.89 4.66 1.01
C LYS A 124 -19.33 5.22 -0.29
N MET A 125 -18.03 5.34 -0.39
CA MET A 125 -17.34 5.81 -1.60
C MET A 125 -17.29 4.78 -2.72
N LEU A 126 -17.55 3.50 -2.45
CA LEU A 126 -17.54 2.44 -3.46
C LEU A 126 -18.79 2.51 -4.32
N LYS A 127 -18.60 2.29 -5.63
CA LYS A 127 -19.68 2.03 -6.60
C LYS A 127 -20.45 0.74 -6.26
N LEU A 128 -21.48 0.46 -7.04
CA LEU A 128 -22.11 -0.85 -7.10
C LEU A 128 -21.04 -1.87 -7.51
N ASP A 129 -21.00 -3.01 -6.80
CA ASP A 129 -19.97 -4.06 -6.96
C ASP A 129 -18.53 -3.64 -6.57
N GLY A 130 -18.33 -2.43 -6.08
CA GLY A 130 -17.05 -1.95 -5.63
C GLY A 130 -16.49 -2.78 -4.47
N GLN A 131 -15.18 -2.78 -4.33
CA GLN A 131 -14.44 -3.66 -3.41
C GLN A 131 -13.56 -2.83 -2.47
N LEU A 132 -13.51 -3.22 -1.19
CA LEU A 132 -12.58 -2.71 -0.19
C LEU A 132 -11.61 -3.83 0.20
N GLY A 133 -10.34 -3.69 -0.17
CA GLY A 133 -9.25 -4.55 0.26
C GLY A 133 -8.57 -3.98 1.50
N ILE A 134 -8.44 -4.76 2.57
CA ILE A 134 -7.85 -4.33 3.83
C ILE A 134 -6.54 -5.07 4.06
N VAL A 135 -5.44 -4.32 4.16
CA VAL A 135 -4.09 -4.83 4.45
C VAL A 135 -3.47 -4.17 5.67
N GLY A 136 -3.98 -3.01 6.09
CA GLY A 136 -3.57 -2.36 7.33
C GLY A 136 -4.09 -3.12 8.54
N LEU A 137 -3.21 -3.41 9.51
CA LEU A 137 -3.56 -4.14 10.72
C LEU A 137 -3.32 -3.24 11.96
N PRO A 138 -4.37 -2.60 12.49
CA PRO A 138 -4.30 -1.90 13.77
C PRO A 138 -4.06 -2.84 14.94
N ALA A 139 -3.60 -2.30 16.08
CA ALA A 139 -3.56 -3.09 17.32
C ALA A 139 -4.96 -3.63 17.67
N PHE A 140 -5.05 -4.84 18.25
CA PHE A 140 -6.33 -5.51 18.51
C PHE A 140 -7.38 -4.63 19.21
N ARG A 141 -6.98 -3.80 20.15
CA ARG A 141 -7.88 -2.85 20.87
C ARG A 141 -8.46 -1.74 19.97
N ASN A 142 -7.88 -1.55 18.80
CA ASN A 142 -8.22 -0.51 17.83
C ASN A 142 -8.80 -1.08 16.52
N MET A 143 -9.14 -2.38 16.50
CA MET A 143 -9.71 -3.02 15.32
C MET A 143 -10.99 -2.30 14.89
N PRO A 144 -11.11 -1.94 13.62
CA PRO A 144 -12.32 -1.35 13.10
C PRO A 144 -13.46 -2.38 13.04
N THR A 145 -14.69 -1.92 13.21
CA THR A 145 -15.89 -2.73 13.03
C THR A 145 -16.55 -2.40 11.69
N LEU A 146 -17.13 -3.42 11.07
CA LEU A 146 -17.90 -3.27 9.85
C LEU A 146 -19.40 -3.39 10.15
N SER A 147 -20.19 -2.48 9.62
CA SER A 147 -21.64 -2.63 9.57
C SER A 147 -22.03 -3.48 8.35
N VAL A 148 -22.64 -4.62 8.56
CA VAL A 148 -23.14 -5.48 7.48
C VAL A 148 -24.17 -4.75 6.63
N ALA A 149 -24.92 -3.82 7.20
CA ALA A 149 -25.90 -3.01 6.49
C ALA A 149 -25.26 -2.27 5.28
N GLU A 150 -24.06 -1.73 5.44
CA GLU A 150 -23.35 -1.02 4.35
C GLU A 150 -22.96 -1.93 3.17
N LEU A 151 -22.99 -3.23 3.34
CA LEU A 151 -22.72 -4.19 2.28
C LEU A 151 -23.98 -4.53 1.47
N VAL A 152 -25.15 -4.53 2.13
CA VAL A 152 -26.39 -5.05 1.57
C VAL A 152 -27.45 -3.98 1.26
N MET A 153 -27.24 -2.73 1.68
CA MET A 153 -28.18 -1.64 1.41
C MET A 153 -28.45 -1.49 -0.09
N PRO A 154 -29.66 -1.03 -0.48
CA PRO A 154 -29.99 -0.82 -1.89
C PRO A 154 -28.95 0.03 -2.64
N GLY A 155 -28.43 -0.52 -3.75
CA GLY A 155 -27.37 0.11 -4.55
C GLY A 155 -25.95 -0.05 -4.00
N ALA A 156 -25.73 -0.91 -2.98
CA ALA A 156 -24.41 -1.24 -2.46
C ALA A 156 -23.79 -2.47 -3.15
N ARG A 157 -24.25 -3.68 -2.82
CA ARG A 157 -23.67 -4.94 -3.31
C ARG A 157 -22.14 -4.92 -3.31
N ARG A 158 -21.57 -4.47 -2.17
CA ARG A 158 -20.12 -4.21 -2.00
C ARG A 158 -19.41 -5.44 -1.46
N LYS A 159 -18.13 -5.56 -1.76
CA LYS A 159 -17.28 -6.63 -1.23
C LYS A 159 -16.24 -6.04 -0.28
N VAL A 160 -15.92 -6.78 0.79
CA VAL A 160 -14.81 -6.49 1.68
C VAL A 160 -13.99 -7.76 1.82
N PHE A 161 -12.68 -7.64 1.67
CA PHE A 161 -11.77 -8.75 1.87
C PHE A 161 -10.48 -8.30 2.55
N GLY A 162 -9.86 -9.22 3.28
CA GLY A 162 -8.52 -9.03 3.83
C GLY A 162 -7.48 -9.68 2.94
N SER A 163 -6.28 -9.12 2.91
CA SER A 163 -5.12 -9.70 2.25
C SER A 163 -3.90 -9.52 3.14
N GLN A 164 -3.06 -10.54 3.20
CA GLN A 164 -1.83 -10.52 3.97
C GLN A 164 -0.71 -11.12 3.14
N ILE A 165 0.24 -10.25 2.73
CA ILE A 165 1.33 -10.64 1.81
C ILE A 165 0.80 -11.43 0.61
N GLY A 166 1.56 -12.41 0.10
CA GLY A 166 1.17 -13.32 -0.98
C GLY A 166 1.97 -14.60 -0.91
N GLY A 167 1.56 -15.61 -1.69
CA GLY A 167 2.32 -16.85 -1.83
C GLY A 167 3.65 -16.63 -2.57
N ILE A 168 4.53 -17.63 -2.55
CA ILE A 168 5.87 -17.55 -3.18
C ILE A 168 5.76 -17.24 -4.67
N LYS A 169 4.86 -17.94 -5.39
CA LYS A 169 4.63 -17.71 -6.82
C LYS A 169 4.18 -16.28 -7.09
N GLU A 170 3.20 -15.79 -6.37
CA GLU A 170 2.67 -14.43 -6.52
C GLU A 170 3.73 -13.37 -6.17
N THR A 171 4.58 -13.67 -5.17
CA THR A 171 5.70 -12.78 -4.80
C THR A 171 6.76 -12.73 -5.90
N GLN A 172 7.04 -13.86 -6.57
CA GLN A 172 7.92 -13.87 -7.73
C GLN A 172 7.32 -13.04 -8.89
N GLU A 173 6.04 -13.25 -9.20
CA GLU A 173 5.32 -12.49 -10.23
C GLU A 173 5.34 -10.98 -9.95
N MET A 174 5.09 -10.58 -8.70
CA MET A 174 5.17 -9.19 -8.26
C MET A 174 6.59 -8.62 -8.44
N LEU A 175 7.61 -9.37 -8.07
CA LEU A 175 9.00 -8.93 -8.18
C LEU A 175 9.41 -8.73 -9.64
N ASP A 176 9.09 -9.70 -10.49
CA ASP A 176 9.36 -9.62 -11.94
C ASP A 176 8.62 -8.44 -12.56
N TYR A 177 7.34 -8.26 -12.21
CA TYR A 177 6.52 -7.11 -12.65
C TYR A 177 7.12 -5.78 -12.21
N SER A 178 7.52 -5.68 -10.94
CA SER A 178 8.09 -4.46 -10.38
C SER A 178 9.39 -4.06 -11.07
N VAL A 179 10.29 -5.01 -11.28
CA VAL A 179 11.57 -4.76 -11.96
C VAL A 179 11.35 -4.38 -13.43
N ALA A 180 10.47 -5.09 -14.13
CA ALA A 180 10.17 -4.82 -15.55
C ALA A 180 9.54 -3.43 -15.78
N ASN A 181 8.77 -2.91 -14.80
CA ASN A 181 8.08 -1.63 -14.87
C ASN A 181 8.77 -0.52 -14.07
N ASN A 182 9.97 -0.77 -13.54
CA ASN A 182 10.73 0.18 -12.69
C ASN A 182 9.92 0.68 -11.48
N ILE A 183 9.13 -0.21 -10.86
CA ILE A 183 8.35 0.08 -9.66
C ILE A 183 9.14 -0.33 -8.44
N TYR A 184 9.63 0.65 -7.71
CA TYR A 184 10.40 0.45 -6.49
C TYR A 184 9.90 1.33 -5.35
N PRO A 185 10.07 0.90 -4.10
CA PRO A 185 9.82 1.78 -2.97
C PRO A 185 10.81 2.95 -2.95
N GLU A 186 10.37 4.08 -2.47
CA GLU A 186 11.30 5.12 -2.04
C GLU A 186 11.93 4.71 -0.71
N VAL A 187 13.25 4.73 -0.66
CA VAL A 187 14.03 4.23 0.47
C VAL A 187 15.04 5.26 0.96
N GLU A 188 15.24 5.28 2.26
CA GLU A 188 16.37 5.91 2.90
C GLU A 188 17.40 4.83 3.27
N ILE A 189 18.60 4.90 2.68
CA ILE A 189 19.64 3.91 2.94
C ILE A 189 20.45 4.35 4.16
N ILE A 190 20.57 3.46 5.14
CA ILE A 190 21.32 3.68 6.38
C ILE A 190 22.44 2.65 6.50
N LYS A 191 23.45 2.96 7.32
CA LYS A 191 24.54 2.01 7.60
C LYS A 191 24.09 0.92 8.57
N ALA A 192 24.76 -0.22 8.50
CA ALA A 192 24.62 -1.31 9.46
C ALA A 192 25.38 -0.95 10.78
N ASP A 193 24.92 0.12 11.43
CA ASP A 193 25.44 0.67 12.67
C ASP A 193 24.31 0.76 13.69
N GLY A 194 24.56 0.34 14.93
CA GLY A 194 23.52 0.26 15.96
C GLY A 194 22.82 1.60 16.22
N ALA A 195 23.59 2.69 16.29
CA ALA A 195 23.01 4.00 16.56
C ALA A 195 22.17 4.53 15.40
N GLU A 196 22.57 4.28 14.13
CA GLU A 196 21.78 4.63 12.96
C GLU A 196 20.50 3.79 12.89
N ILE A 197 20.57 2.51 13.22
CA ILE A 197 19.41 1.61 13.26
C ILE A 197 18.42 2.05 14.33
N ASP A 198 18.88 2.33 15.56
CA ASP A 198 18.02 2.81 16.66
C ASP A 198 17.33 4.13 16.30
N LYS A 199 18.05 5.05 15.67
CA LYS A 199 17.49 6.31 15.17
C LYS A 199 16.43 6.07 14.10
N ALA A 200 16.67 5.13 13.18
CA ALA A 200 15.69 4.77 12.15
C ALA A 200 14.41 4.19 12.77
N TYR A 201 14.54 3.30 13.78
CA TYR A 201 13.39 2.80 14.53
C TYR A 201 12.61 3.94 15.19
N GLN A 202 13.28 4.87 15.84
CA GLN A 202 12.60 6.02 16.45
C GLN A 202 11.88 6.89 15.41
N ASN A 203 12.50 7.14 14.26
CA ASN A 203 11.89 7.89 13.18
C ASN A 203 10.63 7.18 12.63
N VAL A 204 10.64 5.85 12.55
CA VAL A 204 9.44 5.08 12.17
C VAL A 204 8.33 5.25 13.19
N LEU A 205 8.64 5.17 14.49
CA LEU A 205 7.67 5.38 15.57
C LEU A 205 7.08 6.80 15.55
N ASP A 206 7.91 7.79 15.23
CA ASP A 206 7.52 9.20 15.13
C ASP A 206 6.82 9.55 13.81
N GLY A 207 6.68 8.60 12.87
CA GLY A 207 6.10 8.84 11.55
C GLY A 207 6.94 9.71 10.61
N LYS A 208 8.24 9.91 10.90
CA LYS A 208 9.15 10.80 10.16
C LYS A 208 9.79 10.17 8.94
N VAL A 209 9.63 8.85 8.74
CA VAL A 209 10.22 8.16 7.60
C VAL A 209 9.44 8.47 6.32
N LYS A 210 10.15 8.82 5.25
CA LYS A 210 9.58 8.82 3.90
C LYS A 210 9.71 7.42 3.31
N PHE A 211 8.74 6.64 3.68
CA PHE A 211 8.28 5.33 3.28
C PHE A 211 9.06 4.15 3.85
N ARG A 212 10.38 3.96 3.59
CA ARG A 212 11.14 2.78 4.06
C ARG A 212 12.60 3.08 4.34
N TYR A 213 13.16 2.43 5.37
CA TYR A 213 14.60 2.33 5.57
C TYR A 213 15.13 1.03 4.97
N VAL A 214 16.36 1.09 4.41
CA VAL A 214 17.13 -0.08 3.98
C VAL A 214 18.52 0.00 4.59
N ILE A 215 18.94 -1.08 5.22
CA ILE A 215 20.26 -1.17 5.85
C ILE A 215 21.26 -1.67 4.81
N ASP A 216 22.31 -0.89 4.52
CA ASP A 216 23.41 -1.37 3.67
C ASP A 216 24.34 -2.27 4.48
N MET A 217 24.17 -3.58 4.31
CA MET A 217 24.95 -4.60 5.00
C MET A 217 26.44 -4.61 4.62
N LYS A 218 26.85 -3.93 3.53
CA LYS A 218 28.28 -3.78 3.20
C LYS A 218 29.03 -2.88 4.19
N THR A 219 28.28 -2.08 4.94
CA THR A 219 28.83 -1.17 5.95
C THR A 219 28.98 -1.82 7.33
N MET A 220 28.53 -3.06 7.51
CA MET A 220 28.68 -3.82 8.75
C MET A 220 30.14 -4.09 9.00
N LYS A 221 30.61 -3.69 10.18
CA LYS A 221 31.99 -3.90 10.65
C LYS A 221 32.09 -5.15 11.49
#